data_4ff97d9c27b8105de0d5f346d36ad8fd
#
_entry.id   4ff97d9c27b8105de0d5f346d36ad8fd
#
_cell.length_a   1.000
_cell.length_b   1.000
_cell.length_c   1.000
_cell.angle_alpha   90.00
_cell.angle_beta   90.00
_cell.angle_gamma   90.00
#
_symmetry.space_group_name_H-M   'P 1'
#
loop_
_entity.id
_entity.type
_entity.pdbx_description
1 polymer ?
#
loop_
_entity_poly.entity_id
_entity_poly.type
_entity_poly.pdbx_seq_one_letter_code
_entity_poly.pdbx_strand_id
1 'polypeptide(L)'
;VGWAKRVITVNGQEVTIAGVGGVLVSPAGRGHHLGQQLMEAARQSMLADPDIEFGFLGCAESVVPFYASSGWQRIRAPERWISREGRAIASPAGHPLFILPVHGNAAEWPTGEVDLKGRSW
;
A
#
# COMPACT_ATOMS: atom_id res chain seq x y z
N VAL A 1 -4.02 -12.65 -2.76
CA VAL A 1 -3.68 -11.34 -2.24
C VAL A 1 -4.90 -10.72 -1.60
N GLY A 2 -4.81 -10.46 -0.31
CA GLY A 2 -5.87 -9.81 0.41
C GLY A 2 -5.60 -8.34 0.63
N TRP A 3 -6.63 -7.56 0.83
CA TRP A 3 -6.52 -6.16 1.24
C TRP A 3 -7.61 -5.83 2.26
N ALA A 4 -7.34 -4.82 3.07
CA ALA A 4 -8.28 -4.33 4.05
C ALA A 4 -8.59 -2.87 3.79
N LYS A 5 -9.88 -2.53 3.79
CA LYS A 5 -10.33 -1.16 3.66
C LYS A 5 -10.06 -0.41 4.97
N ARG A 6 -9.41 0.74 4.87
CA ARG A 6 -9.11 1.57 6.03
C ARG A 6 -9.08 3.03 5.65
N VAL A 7 -9.53 3.88 6.56
CA VAL A 7 -9.33 5.33 6.43
C VAL A 7 -8.04 5.67 7.19
N ILE A 8 -7.08 6.23 6.49
CA ILE A 8 -5.83 6.72 7.06
C ILE A 8 -5.77 8.23 6.91
N THR A 9 -4.78 8.87 7.53
CA THR A 9 -4.50 10.27 7.24
C THR A 9 -3.13 10.41 6.62
N VAL A 10 -3.03 11.32 5.65
CA VAL A 10 -1.78 11.71 5.03
C VAL A 10 -1.71 13.22 5.13
N ASN A 11 -0.72 13.72 5.86
CA ASN A 11 -0.60 15.14 6.18
C ASN A 11 -1.91 15.71 6.80
N GLY A 12 -2.55 14.89 7.67
CA GLY A 12 -3.79 15.28 8.32
C GLY A 12 -5.06 15.16 7.47
N GLN A 13 -4.93 14.78 6.20
CA GLN A 13 -6.06 14.61 5.29
C GLN A 13 -6.49 13.15 5.26
N GLU A 14 -7.77 12.89 5.41
CA GLU A 14 -8.31 11.53 5.36
C GLU A 14 -8.27 10.97 3.94
N VAL A 15 -7.82 9.72 3.82
CA VAL A 15 -7.79 8.98 2.55
C VAL A 15 -8.28 7.57 2.83
N THR A 16 -9.22 7.10 2.03
CA THR A 16 -9.70 5.72 2.12
C THR A 16 -8.86 4.83 1.22
N ILE A 17 -8.20 3.85 1.83
CA ILE A 17 -7.28 2.98 1.12
C ILE A 17 -7.68 1.51 1.20
N ALA A 18 -7.16 0.73 0.27
CA ALA A 18 -7.06 -0.72 0.38
C ALA A 18 -5.62 -1.03 0.81
N GLY A 19 -5.43 -1.37 2.07
CA GLY A 19 -4.13 -1.74 2.60
C GLY A 19 -3.79 -3.18 2.22
N VAL A 20 -2.73 -3.37 1.47
CA VAL A 20 -2.29 -4.67 0.97
C VAL A 20 -1.22 -5.21 1.89
N GLY A 21 -1.45 -6.39 2.45
CA GLY A 21 -0.49 -7.09 3.27
C GLY A 21 -0.36 -8.55 2.84
N GLY A 22 0.73 -9.19 3.25
CA GLY A 22 0.91 -10.61 3.05
C GLY A 22 1.01 -11.06 1.59
N VAL A 23 1.52 -10.21 0.70
CA VAL A 23 1.77 -10.62 -0.68
C VAL A 23 2.97 -11.55 -0.69
N LEU A 24 2.69 -12.84 -0.76
CA LEU A 24 3.72 -13.87 -0.79
C LEU A 24 3.65 -14.60 -2.12
N VAL A 25 4.73 -14.50 -2.87
CA VAL A 25 4.92 -15.29 -4.08
C VAL A 25 6.12 -16.20 -3.80
N SER A 26 5.93 -17.51 -3.95
CA SER A 26 7.02 -18.45 -3.74
C SER A 26 8.16 -18.17 -4.73
N PRO A 27 9.41 -18.51 -4.39
CA PRO A 27 10.53 -18.34 -5.33
C PRO A 27 10.27 -19.01 -6.69
N ALA A 28 9.60 -20.14 -6.72
CA ALA A 28 9.25 -20.82 -7.96
C ALA A 28 8.23 -20.05 -8.81
N GLY A 29 7.42 -19.22 -8.19
CA GLY A 29 6.46 -18.37 -8.90
C GLY A 29 6.99 -17.01 -9.32
N ARG A 30 8.16 -16.63 -8.82
CA ARG A 30 8.79 -15.35 -9.16
C ARG A 30 9.27 -15.35 -10.61
N GLY A 31 9.11 -14.22 -11.27
CA GLY A 31 9.49 -14.07 -12.66
C GLY A 31 8.48 -14.68 -13.63
N HIS A 32 7.48 -15.36 -13.13
CA HIS A 32 6.32 -15.80 -13.91
C HIS A 32 5.18 -14.81 -13.69
N HIS A 33 4.22 -14.79 -14.56
CA HIS A 33 3.14 -13.82 -14.51
C HIS A 33 2.17 -14.00 -13.35
N LEU A 34 2.36 -15.03 -12.51
CA LEU A 34 1.44 -15.33 -11.41
C LEU A 34 1.31 -14.17 -10.42
N GLY A 35 2.43 -13.57 -9.99
CA GLY A 35 2.40 -12.43 -9.07
C GLY A 35 1.68 -11.24 -9.68
N GLN A 36 1.92 -10.96 -10.95
CA GLN A 36 1.25 -9.86 -11.66
C GLN A 36 -0.24 -10.14 -11.83
N GLN A 37 -0.62 -11.40 -12.08
CA GLN A 37 -2.03 -11.79 -12.15
C GLN A 37 -2.74 -11.58 -10.82
N LEU A 38 -2.07 -11.92 -9.69
CA LEU A 38 -2.62 -11.70 -8.37
C LEU A 38 -2.80 -10.21 -8.07
N MET A 39 -1.85 -9.39 -8.46
CA MET A 39 -1.94 -7.93 -8.27
C MET A 39 -3.04 -7.33 -9.13
N GLU A 40 -3.22 -7.81 -10.35
CA GLU A 40 -4.31 -7.34 -11.21
C GLU A 40 -5.67 -7.75 -10.66
N ALA A 41 -5.80 -8.96 -10.14
CA ALA A 41 -7.03 -9.41 -9.49
C ALA A 41 -7.35 -8.55 -8.27
N ALA A 42 -6.34 -8.19 -7.47
CA ALA A 42 -6.52 -7.29 -6.34
C ALA A 42 -6.98 -5.90 -6.80
N ARG A 43 -6.38 -5.38 -7.86
CA ARG A 43 -6.76 -4.08 -8.44
C ARG A 43 -8.23 -4.08 -8.88
N GLN A 44 -8.67 -5.13 -9.59
CA GLN A 44 -10.06 -5.24 -10.02
C GLN A 44 -11.02 -5.31 -8.81
N SER A 45 -10.62 -6.03 -7.77
CA SER A 45 -11.38 -6.09 -6.52
C SER A 45 -11.51 -4.72 -5.86
N MET A 46 -10.43 -3.93 -5.83
CA MET A 46 -10.43 -2.56 -5.29
C MET A 46 -11.34 -1.64 -6.12
N LEU A 47 -11.29 -1.76 -7.45
CA LEU A 47 -12.12 -0.96 -8.35
C LEU A 47 -13.61 -1.21 -8.15
N ALA A 48 -13.98 -2.40 -7.70
CA ALA A 48 -15.36 -2.74 -7.42
C ALA A 48 -15.92 -2.01 -6.18
N ASP A 49 -15.06 -1.47 -5.32
CA ASP A 49 -15.48 -0.69 -4.14
C ASP A 49 -15.28 0.79 -4.45
N PRO A 50 -16.37 1.56 -4.62
CA PRO A 50 -16.28 2.97 -5.02
C PRO A 50 -15.67 3.88 -3.96
N ASP A 51 -15.56 3.43 -2.71
CA ASP A 51 -14.98 4.22 -1.62
C ASP A 51 -13.45 4.17 -1.60
N ILE A 52 -12.84 3.19 -2.26
CA ILE A 52 -11.39 3.04 -2.28
C ILE A 52 -10.77 4.06 -3.23
N GLU A 53 -10.02 4.99 -2.67
CA GLU A 53 -9.33 6.02 -3.47
C GLU A 53 -8.00 5.50 -3.98
N PHE A 54 -7.25 4.78 -3.13
CA PHE A 54 -5.93 4.25 -3.46
C PHE A 54 -5.72 2.88 -2.85
N GLY A 55 -4.92 2.05 -3.52
CA GLY A 55 -4.23 0.95 -2.87
C GLY A 55 -2.99 1.49 -2.16
N PHE A 56 -2.59 0.85 -1.07
CA PHE A 56 -1.43 1.26 -0.28
C PHE A 56 -0.70 0.02 0.24
N LEU A 57 0.62 0.02 0.15
CA LEU A 57 1.44 -1.02 0.75
C LEU A 57 2.82 -0.52 1.11
N GLY A 58 3.45 -1.19 2.08
CA GLY A 58 4.87 -1.06 2.37
C GLY A 58 5.56 -2.38 2.08
N CYS A 59 6.82 -2.34 1.68
CA CYS A 59 7.54 -3.54 1.30
C CYS A 59 9.05 -3.41 1.57
N ALA A 60 9.77 -4.51 1.38
CA ALA A 60 11.24 -4.52 1.43
C ALA A 60 11.82 -4.01 0.11
N GLU A 61 13.02 -3.48 0.16
CA GLU A 61 13.72 -2.98 -1.05
C GLU A 61 13.85 -4.06 -2.13
N SER A 62 14.00 -5.32 -1.74
CA SER A 62 14.20 -6.43 -2.67
C SER A 62 13.02 -6.68 -3.60
N VAL A 63 11.82 -6.25 -3.21
CA VAL A 63 10.60 -6.46 -4.01
C VAL A 63 10.10 -5.18 -4.68
N VAL A 64 10.82 -4.08 -4.56
CA VAL A 64 10.47 -2.82 -5.21
C VAL A 64 10.26 -2.99 -6.73
N PRO A 65 11.15 -3.68 -7.48
CA PRO A 65 10.96 -3.82 -8.92
C PRO A 65 9.66 -4.54 -9.29
N PHE A 66 9.24 -5.50 -8.46
CA PHE A 66 7.98 -6.22 -8.71
C PHE A 66 6.77 -5.26 -8.66
N TYR A 67 6.67 -4.45 -7.62
CA TYR A 67 5.54 -3.51 -7.49
C TYR A 67 5.59 -2.41 -8.54
N ALA A 68 6.78 -1.89 -8.81
CA ALA A 68 6.94 -0.87 -9.85
C ALA A 68 6.50 -1.39 -11.22
N SER A 69 6.80 -2.65 -11.54
CA SER A 69 6.38 -3.26 -12.82
C SER A 69 4.89 -3.60 -12.85
N SER A 70 4.23 -3.66 -11.70
CA SER A 70 2.81 -3.95 -11.58
C SER A 70 1.92 -2.70 -11.60
N GLY A 71 2.49 -1.55 -11.90
CA GLY A 71 1.73 -0.29 -12.02
C GLY A 71 1.61 0.51 -10.72
N TRP A 72 2.24 0.06 -9.65
CA TRP A 72 2.27 0.79 -8.39
C TRP A 72 3.33 1.88 -8.44
N GLN A 73 3.08 2.99 -7.76
CA GLN A 73 3.99 4.11 -7.70
C GLN A 73 4.63 4.21 -6.33
N ARG A 74 5.96 4.28 -6.30
CA ARG A 74 6.69 4.48 -5.04
C ARG A 74 6.55 5.90 -4.56
N ILE A 75 6.25 6.05 -3.26
CA ILE A 75 6.24 7.34 -2.58
C ILE A 75 7.26 7.33 -1.45
N ARG A 76 7.63 8.51 -0.97
CA ARG A 76 8.48 8.66 0.20
C ARG A 76 7.73 9.51 1.22
N ALA A 77 7.55 8.96 2.41
CA ALA A 77 6.87 9.65 3.49
C ALA A 77 7.23 9.02 4.82
N PRO A 78 7.29 9.82 5.90
CA PRO A 78 7.34 9.23 7.23
C PRO A 78 6.01 8.53 7.52
N GLU A 79 6.07 7.52 8.36
CA GLU A 79 4.93 6.66 8.66
C GLU A 79 4.71 6.58 10.16
N ARG A 80 3.44 6.49 10.58
CA ARG A 80 3.04 6.21 11.96
C ARG A 80 2.07 5.04 11.99
N TRP A 81 2.25 4.16 12.96
CA TRP A 81 1.33 3.04 13.17
C TRP A 81 1.36 2.63 14.64
N ILE A 82 0.49 1.69 14.99
CA ILE A 82 0.43 1.10 16.32
C ILE A 82 1.08 -0.28 16.26
N SER A 83 2.04 -0.54 17.14
CA SER A 83 2.70 -1.83 17.22
C SER A 83 1.76 -2.89 17.83
N ARG A 84 2.19 -4.14 17.76
CA ARG A 84 1.43 -5.25 18.38
C ARG A 84 1.25 -5.07 19.88
N GLU A 85 2.20 -4.39 20.53
CA GLU A 85 2.16 -4.09 21.96
C GLU A 85 1.32 -2.86 22.29
N GLY A 86 0.71 -2.25 21.30
CA GLY A 86 -0.13 -1.07 21.46
C GLY A 86 0.64 0.24 21.55
N ARG A 87 1.93 0.24 21.20
CA ARG A 87 2.76 1.46 21.22
C ARG A 87 2.68 2.20 19.90
N ALA A 88 2.64 3.52 19.97
CA ALA A 88 2.77 4.36 18.78
C ALA A 88 4.21 4.29 18.27
N ILE A 89 4.36 3.94 16.99
CA ILE A 89 5.64 3.87 16.31
C ILE A 89 5.66 4.95 15.24
N ALA A 90 6.75 5.68 15.16
CA ALA A 90 7.00 6.63 14.08
C ALA A 90 8.29 6.24 13.38
N SER A 91 8.24 6.18 12.05
CA SER A 91 9.37 5.81 11.21
C SER A 91 9.68 6.96 10.25
N PRO A 92 10.96 7.36 10.11
CA PRO A 92 11.31 8.36 9.10
C PRO A 92 11.11 7.83 7.69
N ALA A 93 11.04 8.74 6.73
CA ALA A 93 10.97 8.36 5.32
C ALA A 93 12.19 7.53 4.92
N GLY A 94 12.00 6.50 4.10
CA GLY A 94 13.09 5.65 3.61
C GLY A 94 12.67 4.22 3.32
N HIS A 95 11.73 3.73 4.05
CA HIS A 95 11.12 2.43 3.81
C HIS A 95 10.21 2.53 2.56
N PRO A 96 10.28 1.56 1.64
CA PRO A 96 9.49 1.64 0.41
C PRO A 96 7.99 1.59 0.68
N LEU A 97 7.31 2.63 0.21
CA LEU A 97 5.85 2.72 0.22
C LEU A 97 5.36 2.85 -1.21
N PHE A 98 4.24 2.19 -1.51
CA PHE A 98 3.64 2.25 -2.83
C PHE A 98 2.16 2.59 -2.75
N ILE A 99 1.71 3.37 -3.72
CA ILE A 99 0.29 3.66 -3.91
C ILE A 99 -0.14 3.19 -5.29
N LEU A 100 -1.40 2.81 -5.39
CA LEU A 100 -2.04 2.47 -6.66
C LEU A 100 -3.29 3.33 -6.78
N PRO A 101 -3.38 4.25 -7.75
CA PRO A 101 -4.62 4.98 -7.97
C PRO A 101 -5.74 4.02 -8.34
N VAL A 102 -6.85 4.08 -7.61
CA VAL A 102 -8.04 3.26 -7.87
C VAL A 102 -9.14 4.17 -8.39
N HIS A 103 -9.79 4.92 -7.50
CA HIS A 103 -10.76 5.95 -7.89
C HIS A 103 -10.20 7.36 -7.72
N GLY A 104 -9.08 7.49 -6.99
CA GLY A 104 -8.34 8.73 -6.88
C GLY A 104 -7.32 8.88 -8.01
N ASN A 105 -6.74 10.06 -8.12
CA ASN A 105 -5.68 10.37 -9.06
C ASN A 105 -4.36 10.45 -8.29
N ALA A 106 -3.26 9.92 -8.85
CA ALA A 106 -1.96 9.94 -8.20
C ALA A 106 -1.53 11.36 -7.79
N ALA A 107 -1.88 12.37 -8.56
CA ALA A 107 -1.60 13.77 -8.23
C ALA A 107 -2.37 14.26 -6.99
N GLU A 108 -3.42 13.57 -6.58
CA GLU A 108 -4.23 13.92 -5.42
C GLU A 108 -3.68 13.32 -4.13
N TRP A 109 -2.68 12.44 -4.20
CA TRP A 109 -2.08 11.87 -2.99
C TRP A 109 -1.40 12.99 -2.20
N PRO A 110 -1.81 13.19 -0.92
CA PRO A 110 -1.23 14.29 -0.13
C PRO A 110 0.24 14.06 0.16
N THR A 111 1.00 15.15 0.27
CA THR A 111 2.40 15.09 0.68
C THR A 111 2.49 15.25 2.19
N GLY A 112 3.23 14.36 2.84
CA GLY A 112 3.47 14.46 4.28
C GLY A 112 3.40 13.12 4.98
N GLU A 113 3.31 13.17 6.31
CA GLU A 113 3.32 11.97 7.13
C GLU A 113 2.06 11.12 6.93
N VAL A 114 2.27 9.82 6.78
CA VAL A 114 1.20 8.83 6.69
C VAL A 114 0.93 8.26 8.08
N ASP A 115 -0.28 8.40 8.56
CA ASP A 115 -0.72 7.81 9.83
C ASP A 115 -1.73 6.70 9.52
N LEU A 116 -1.33 5.47 9.78
CA LEU A 116 -2.14 4.29 9.46
C LEU A 116 -3.36 4.16 10.37
N LYS A 117 -3.46 4.94 11.44
CA LYS A 117 -4.58 4.91 12.41
C LYS A 117 -4.80 3.54 13.02
N GLY A 118 -3.77 2.73 13.06
CA GLY A 118 -3.84 1.39 13.61
C GLY A 118 -2.56 0.60 13.31
N ARG A 119 -2.67 -0.72 13.38
CA ARG A 119 -1.52 -1.60 13.11
C ARG A 119 -1.18 -1.60 11.63
N SER A 120 0.12 -1.72 11.35
CA SER A 120 0.57 -1.95 9.98
C SER A 120 0.19 -3.37 9.53
N TRP A 121 0.18 -3.57 8.25
CA TRP A 121 -0.10 -4.86 7.64
C TRP A 121 1.10 -5.78 7.64
#